data_3b7a6393ae950059fea0482ce347ec36
#
_entry.id   3b7a6393ae950059fea0482ce347ec36
#
_cell.length_a   1.000
_cell.length_b   1.000
_cell.length_c   1.000
_cell.angle_alpha   90.00
_cell.angle_beta   90.00
_cell.angle_gamma   90.00
#
_symmetry.space_group_name_H-M   'P 1'
#
loop_
_entity.id
_entity.type
_entity.pdbx_description
1 polymer ?
#
loop_
_entity_poly.entity_id
_entity_poly.type
_entity_poly.pdbx_seq_one_letter_code
_entity_poly.pdbx_strand_id
1 'polypeptide(L)'
;VTDHAALDYFSIRNDLTDRLLVKSHQLAGVPEQDRSVVLAAAVGSVPEAARLLSSSTSLFPDGDSASSRLAFSCLSAAATFPRASRGQIADLGALTTILFGVDDIADGVAGAWSDRDVATLFGRLAGMVGGARPEAGGSKPMSEALHAWQAWCARFHDYAGAAVYAPSLMEHLELAGAAMARERLWATGGEPWPSYERYVDNGRLTILYHTWWLAALAICGPAPADAGHWHSIAPATDIGAECLRLANDVRTFERERSENKPNSVLILERAGLSTEAAIERVSAHIAVRNAAFDAALTRLPVVLAPLAEGQRRSVSFNGGWYMARDTHAYTVQDLARDMDTHAG
;
A
#
# COMPACT_ATOMS: atom_id res chain seq x y z
N VAL A 1 -26.11 -9.21 -18.32
CA VAL A 1 -24.88 -10.02 -18.24
C VAL A 1 -23.80 -9.17 -18.87
N THR A 2 -23.21 -8.26 -18.12
CA THR A 2 -22.03 -7.51 -18.55
C THR A 2 -20.86 -8.48 -18.52
N ASP A 3 -20.42 -8.83 -19.69
CA ASP A 3 -19.16 -9.51 -19.93
C ASP A 3 -18.07 -8.60 -19.35
N HIS A 4 -17.56 -8.94 -18.16
CA HIS A 4 -16.35 -8.31 -17.64
C HIS A 4 -15.21 -8.84 -18.51
N ALA A 5 -15.01 -8.16 -19.64
CA ALA A 5 -13.85 -8.39 -20.46
C ALA A 5 -12.63 -8.39 -19.53
N ALA A 6 -11.86 -9.47 -19.57
CA ALA A 6 -10.58 -9.53 -18.88
C ALA A 6 -9.86 -8.22 -19.20
N LEU A 7 -9.49 -7.48 -18.15
CA LEU A 7 -8.78 -6.22 -18.29
C LEU A 7 -7.66 -6.43 -19.30
N ASP A 8 -7.69 -5.68 -20.38
CA ASP A 8 -6.63 -5.76 -21.38
C ASP A 8 -5.39 -5.03 -20.85
N TYR A 9 -4.70 -5.73 -19.94
CA TYR A 9 -3.44 -5.25 -19.37
C TYR A 9 -2.35 -5.02 -20.42
N PHE A 10 -2.50 -5.59 -21.62
CA PHE A 10 -1.59 -5.35 -22.75
C PHE A 10 -1.85 -3.98 -23.39
N SER A 11 -3.12 -3.55 -23.44
CA SER A 11 -3.47 -2.19 -23.89
C SER A 11 -2.88 -1.14 -22.96
N ILE A 12 -3.03 -1.31 -21.64
CA ILE A 12 -2.41 -0.44 -20.63
C ILE A 12 -0.90 -0.36 -20.83
N ARG A 13 -0.25 -1.51 -21.03
CA ARG A 13 1.20 -1.57 -21.27
C ARG A 13 1.63 -0.78 -22.49
N ASN A 14 0.93 -0.94 -23.61
CA ASN A 14 1.30 -0.29 -24.86
C ASN A 14 1.17 1.23 -24.74
N ASP A 15 0.07 1.71 -24.17
CA ASP A 15 -0.16 3.13 -23.93
C ASP A 15 0.89 3.75 -23.01
N LEU A 16 1.29 3.03 -21.96
CA LEU A 16 2.33 3.49 -21.04
C LEU A 16 3.72 3.40 -21.67
N THR A 17 4.01 2.39 -22.51
CA THR A 17 5.33 2.21 -23.16
C THR A 17 5.60 3.30 -24.20
N ASP A 18 4.59 3.72 -24.96
CA ASP A 18 4.71 4.76 -25.96
C ASP A 18 4.97 6.15 -25.37
N ARG A 19 4.75 6.31 -24.05
CA ARG A 19 4.80 7.57 -23.31
C ARG A 19 5.92 7.66 -22.27
N LEU A 20 6.88 6.73 -22.29
CA LEU A 20 7.93 6.54 -21.28
C LEU A 20 8.89 7.70 -21.05
N LEU A 21 8.90 8.70 -21.90
CA LEU A 21 9.91 9.76 -21.88
C LEU A 21 9.41 11.06 -21.22
N VAL A 22 8.29 11.00 -20.53
CA VAL A 22 7.56 12.19 -20.13
C VAL A 22 7.75 12.53 -18.66
N LYS A 23 7.99 13.81 -18.37
CA LYS A 23 7.96 14.37 -17.01
C LYS A 23 6.51 14.38 -16.52
N SER A 24 6.23 13.64 -15.41
CA SER A 24 4.91 13.57 -14.81
C SER A 24 4.91 14.13 -13.38
N HIS A 25 3.85 14.83 -12.98
CA HIS A 25 3.70 15.31 -11.59
C HIS A 25 3.59 14.16 -10.59
N GLN A 26 3.12 12.97 -11.01
CA GLN A 26 3.09 11.78 -10.16
C GLN A 26 4.46 11.38 -9.68
N LEU A 27 5.47 11.83 -10.35
CA LEU A 27 6.86 11.60 -10.00
C LEU A 27 7.49 12.75 -9.20
N ALA A 28 6.69 13.66 -8.66
CA ALA A 28 7.20 14.79 -7.86
C ALA A 28 8.09 14.34 -6.69
N GLY A 29 7.77 13.20 -6.06
CA GLY A 29 8.58 12.59 -5.01
C GLY A 29 9.78 11.76 -5.51
N VAL A 30 10.00 11.67 -6.83
CA VAL A 30 11.11 10.93 -7.45
C VAL A 30 12.14 11.92 -7.98
N PRO A 31 13.44 11.74 -7.66
CA PRO A 31 14.52 12.56 -8.23
C PRO A 31 14.44 12.59 -9.77
N GLU A 32 14.62 13.75 -10.36
CA GLU A 32 14.41 13.96 -11.80
C GLU A 32 15.23 12.99 -12.67
N GLN A 33 16.48 12.74 -12.29
CA GLN A 33 17.37 11.81 -12.96
C GLN A 33 16.91 10.36 -12.94
N ASP A 34 16.02 9.99 -12.01
CA ASP A 34 15.53 8.60 -11.86
C ASP A 34 14.15 8.38 -12.51
N ARG A 35 13.46 9.46 -12.95
CA ARG A 35 12.06 9.36 -13.40
C ARG A 35 11.88 8.44 -14.60
N SER A 36 12.75 8.53 -15.62
CA SER A 36 12.67 7.67 -16.79
C SER A 36 12.90 6.18 -16.43
N VAL A 37 13.84 5.90 -15.53
CA VAL A 37 14.12 4.53 -15.06
C VAL A 37 12.94 4.00 -14.26
N VAL A 38 12.36 4.80 -13.37
CA VAL A 38 11.18 4.44 -12.57
C VAL A 38 9.98 4.12 -13.47
N LEU A 39 9.69 4.98 -14.46
CA LEU A 39 8.60 4.76 -15.41
C LEU A 39 8.81 3.49 -16.24
N ALA A 40 10.01 3.30 -16.78
CA ALA A 40 10.34 2.10 -17.55
C ALA A 40 10.17 0.81 -16.71
N ALA A 41 10.64 0.84 -15.47
CA ALA A 41 10.54 -0.28 -14.56
C ALA A 41 9.07 -0.56 -14.16
N ALA A 42 8.29 0.47 -13.87
CA ALA A 42 6.87 0.35 -13.54
C ALA A 42 6.08 -0.27 -14.70
N VAL A 43 6.16 0.34 -15.88
CA VAL A 43 5.46 -0.14 -17.08
C VAL A 43 5.89 -1.56 -17.46
N GLY A 44 7.20 -1.83 -17.40
CA GLY A 44 7.72 -3.16 -17.69
C GLY A 44 7.23 -4.26 -16.75
N SER A 45 6.88 -3.92 -15.51
CA SER A 45 6.41 -4.87 -14.49
C SER A 45 4.90 -5.14 -14.53
N VAL A 46 4.10 -4.20 -15.06
CA VAL A 46 2.62 -4.30 -15.11
C VAL A 46 2.13 -5.63 -15.70
N PRO A 47 2.64 -6.15 -16.83
CA PRO A 47 2.11 -7.39 -17.41
C PRO A 47 2.34 -8.61 -16.52
N GLU A 48 3.42 -8.64 -15.75
CA GLU A 48 3.74 -9.76 -14.87
C GLU A 48 2.89 -9.69 -13.59
N ALA A 49 2.74 -8.52 -12.98
CA ALA A 49 1.84 -8.30 -11.86
C ALA A 49 0.37 -8.58 -12.24
N ALA A 50 -0.07 -8.12 -13.41
CA ALA A 50 -1.39 -8.40 -13.94
C ALA A 50 -1.67 -9.90 -14.13
N ARG A 51 -0.67 -10.65 -14.57
CA ARG A 51 -0.80 -12.11 -14.74
C ARG A 51 -1.03 -12.83 -13.41
N LEU A 52 -0.40 -12.38 -12.33
CA LEU A 52 -0.66 -12.85 -10.98
C LEU A 52 -2.12 -12.66 -10.54
N LEU A 53 -2.72 -11.55 -10.97
CA LEU A 53 -4.07 -11.13 -10.59
C LEU A 53 -5.16 -11.60 -11.57
N SER A 54 -4.78 -12.24 -12.67
CA SER A 54 -5.69 -12.56 -13.79
C SER A 54 -6.87 -13.45 -13.45
N SER A 55 -6.74 -14.28 -12.40
CA SER A 55 -7.82 -15.14 -11.88
C SER A 55 -8.71 -14.45 -10.84
N SER A 56 -8.40 -13.21 -10.44
CA SER A 56 -9.06 -12.49 -9.35
C SER A 56 -9.81 -11.26 -9.85
N THR A 57 -10.68 -11.47 -10.85
CA THR A 57 -11.38 -10.40 -11.59
C THR A 57 -12.42 -9.63 -10.77
N SER A 58 -12.88 -10.17 -9.65
CA SER A 58 -13.83 -9.52 -8.73
C SER A 58 -13.16 -9.00 -7.46
N LEU A 59 -11.83 -8.91 -7.43
CA LEU A 59 -11.10 -8.28 -6.32
C LEU A 59 -11.43 -6.78 -6.23
N PHE A 60 -11.71 -6.16 -7.35
CA PHE A 60 -12.15 -4.76 -7.47
C PHE A 60 -13.54 -4.68 -8.10
N PRO A 61 -14.31 -3.60 -7.84
CA PRO A 61 -15.69 -3.47 -8.34
C PRO A 61 -15.74 -3.34 -9.87
N ASP A 62 -14.72 -2.79 -10.50
CA ASP A 62 -14.65 -2.58 -11.94
C ASP A 62 -13.20 -2.60 -12.46
N GLY A 63 -13.07 -2.57 -13.79
CA GLY A 63 -11.79 -2.61 -14.49
C GLY A 63 -10.94 -1.36 -14.31
N ASP A 64 -11.54 -0.20 -14.19
CA ASP A 64 -10.82 1.05 -14.02
C ASP A 64 -10.18 1.12 -12.64
N SER A 65 -10.90 0.68 -11.60
CA SER A 65 -10.38 0.54 -10.24
C SER A 65 -9.20 -0.41 -10.18
N ALA A 66 -9.32 -1.60 -10.80
CA ALA A 66 -8.23 -2.58 -10.84
C ALA A 66 -7.00 -2.04 -11.59
N SER A 67 -7.22 -1.39 -12.73
CA SER A 67 -6.17 -0.79 -13.56
C SER A 67 -5.43 0.32 -12.82
N SER A 68 -6.17 1.21 -12.16
CA SER A 68 -5.63 2.31 -11.37
C SER A 68 -4.75 1.79 -10.21
N ARG A 69 -5.27 0.83 -9.45
CA ARG A 69 -4.53 0.22 -8.34
C ARG A 69 -3.24 -0.43 -8.81
N LEU A 70 -3.30 -1.20 -9.91
CA LEU A 70 -2.14 -1.88 -10.45
C LEU A 70 -1.07 -0.90 -10.96
N ALA A 71 -1.49 0.13 -11.70
CA ALA A 71 -0.57 1.15 -12.21
C ALA A 71 0.14 1.90 -11.06
N PHE A 72 -0.62 2.37 -10.07
CA PHE A 72 -0.06 2.99 -8.88
C PHE A 72 0.89 2.05 -8.13
N SER A 73 0.49 0.79 -7.93
CA SER A 73 1.26 -0.19 -7.17
C SER A 73 2.61 -0.50 -7.82
N CYS A 74 2.64 -0.69 -9.14
CA CYS A 74 3.89 -0.90 -9.87
C CYS A 74 4.75 0.36 -9.87
N LEU A 75 4.14 1.55 -9.99
CA LEU A 75 4.85 2.82 -9.95
C LEU A 75 5.46 3.08 -8.56
N SER A 76 4.72 2.83 -7.48
CA SER A 76 5.20 2.95 -6.10
C SER A 76 6.37 2.00 -5.83
N ALA A 77 6.27 0.73 -6.25
CA ALA A 77 7.34 -0.24 -6.11
C ALA A 77 8.61 0.17 -6.89
N ALA A 78 8.44 0.65 -8.13
CA ALA A 78 9.54 1.13 -8.97
C ALA A 78 10.17 2.43 -8.41
N ALA A 79 9.37 3.35 -7.87
CA ALA A 79 9.87 4.56 -7.22
C ALA A 79 10.70 4.23 -5.97
N THR A 80 10.29 3.20 -5.23
CA THR A 80 11.00 2.73 -4.04
C THR A 80 12.31 2.02 -4.38
N PHE A 81 12.29 1.12 -5.37
CA PHE A 81 13.42 0.30 -5.80
C PHE A 81 13.69 0.41 -7.30
N PRO A 82 14.17 1.56 -7.81
CA PRO A 82 14.29 1.79 -9.27
C PRO A 82 15.29 0.85 -9.97
N ARG A 83 16.14 0.18 -9.21
CA ARG A 83 17.15 -0.77 -9.73
C ARG A 83 16.78 -2.23 -9.49
N ALA A 84 15.63 -2.51 -8.87
CA ALA A 84 15.16 -3.88 -8.71
C ALA A 84 14.81 -4.49 -10.08
N SER A 85 14.86 -5.81 -10.17
CA SER A 85 14.44 -6.52 -11.37
C SER A 85 12.95 -6.33 -11.65
N ARG A 86 12.56 -6.51 -12.90
CA ARG A 86 11.15 -6.44 -13.32
C ARG A 86 10.27 -7.39 -12.50
N GLY A 87 10.73 -8.62 -12.23
CA GLY A 87 10.00 -9.58 -11.41
C GLY A 87 9.82 -9.11 -9.97
N GLN A 88 10.85 -8.55 -9.34
CA GLN A 88 10.76 -8.00 -7.98
C GLN A 88 9.76 -6.84 -7.90
N ILE A 89 9.80 -5.93 -8.87
CA ILE A 89 8.83 -4.81 -8.93
C ILE A 89 7.42 -5.34 -9.18
N ALA A 90 7.26 -6.33 -10.05
CA ALA A 90 5.96 -6.96 -10.30
C ALA A 90 5.38 -7.63 -9.05
N ASP A 91 6.21 -8.32 -8.28
CA ASP A 91 5.78 -9.01 -7.06
C ASP A 91 5.39 -8.01 -5.95
N LEU A 92 6.14 -6.91 -5.81
CA LEU A 92 5.77 -5.83 -4.89
C LEU A 92 4.53 -5.06 -5.36
N GLY A 93 4.40 -4.82 -6.66
CA GLY A 93 3.22 -4.21 -7.27
C GLY A 93 1.97 -5.07 -7.10
N ALA A 94 2.08 -6.38 -7.34
CA ALA A 94 0.98 -7.31 -7.11
C ALA A 94 0.59 -7.36 -5.62
N LEU A 95 1.57 -7.41 -4.71
CA LEU A 95 1.32 -7.33 -3.26
C LEU A 95 0.50 -6.09 -2.91
N THR A 96 0.96 -4.91 -3.31
CA THR A 96 0.26 -3.66 -3.02
C THR A 96 -1.16 -3.68 -3.57
N THR A 97 -1.34 -4.18 -4.80
CA THR A 97 -2.67 -4.28 -5.43
C THR A 97 -3.59 -5.22 -4.65
N ILE A 98 -3.09 -6.37 -4.19
CA ILE A 98 -3.86 -7.30 -3.37
C ILE A 98 -4.23 -6.64 -2.03
N LEU A 99 -3.28 -5.94 -1.39
CA LEU A 99 -3.53 -5.26 -0.11
C LEU A 99 -4.59 -4.17 -0.25
N PHE A 100 -4.66 -3.44 -1.37
CA PHE A 100 -5.78 -2.53 -1.64
C PHE A 100 -7.12 -3.27 -1.74
N GLY A 101 -7.16 -4.41 -2.42
CA GLY A 101 -8.40 -5.21 -2.49
C GLY A 101 -8.82 -5.77 -1.13
N VAL A 102 -7.87 -6.15 -0.29
CA VAL A 102 -8.11 -6.58 1.10
C VAL A 102 -8.61 -5.42 1.95
N ASP A 103 -8.05 -4.24 1.80
CA ASP A 103 -8.47 -3.01 2.47
C ASP A 103 -9.90 -2.61 2.07
N ASP A 104 -10.22 -2.62 0.77
CA ASP A 104 -11.58 -2.36 0.25
C ASP A 104 -12.60 -3.38 0.81
N ILE A 105 -12.21 -4.65 1.01
CA ILE A 105 -13.04 -5.66 1.68
C ILE A 105 -13.20 -5.30 3.17
N ALA A 106 -12.12 -4.98 3.87
CA ALA A 106 -12.12 -4.63 5.28
C ALA A 106 -12.98 -3.39 5.55
N ASP A 107 -12.93 -2.42 4.65
CA ASP A 107 -13.74 -1.19 4.69
C ASP A 107 -15.23 -1.40 4.32
N GLY A 108 -15.58 -2.59 3.87
CA GLY A 108 -16.96 -2.93 3.51
C GLY A 108 -17.36 -2.55 2.08
N VAL A 109 -16.42 -2.05 1.26
CA VAL A 109 -16.68 -1.68 -0.15
C VAL A 109 -17.15 -2.88 -0.97
N ALA A 110 -16.59 -4.05 -0.71
CA ALA A 110 -16.88 -5.29 -1.44
C ALA A 110 -18.01 -6.15 -0.84
N GLY A 111 -18.72 -5.67 0.19
CA GLY A 111 -19.84 -6.40 0.81
C GLY A 111 -20.04 -6.09 2.30
N ALA A 112 -21.11 -6.66 2.89
CA ALA A 112 -21.40 -6.50 4.31
C ALA A 112 -20.56 -7.51 5.13
N TRP A 113 -19.49 -7.05 5.74
CA TRP A 113 -18.58 -7.86 6.54
C TRP A 113 -18.70 -7.51 8.02
N SER A 114 -18.58 -8.52 8.88
CA SER A 114 -18.42 -8.30 10.32
C SER A 114 -16.93 -8.09 10.67
N ASP A 115 -16.68 -7.50 11.85
CA ASP A 115 -15.32 -7.35 12.38
C ASP A 115 -14.60 -8.71 12.51
N ARG A 116 -15.36 -9.76 12.81
CA ARG A 116 -14.86 -11.14 12.86
C ARG A 116 -14.41 -11.63 11.49
N ASP A 117 -15.14 -11.27 10.42
CA ASP A 117 -14.78 -11.67 9.05
C ASP A 117 -13.47 -11.01 8.63
N VAL A 118 -13.26 -9.74 8.97
CA VAL A 118 -12.02 -9.03 8.73
C VAL A 118 -10.85 -9.69 9.47
N ALA A 119 -10.99 -9.92 10.76
CA ALA A 119 -9.94 -10.61 11.54
C ALA A 119 -9.66 -12.02 10.99
N THR A 120 -10.70 -12.75 10.56
CA THR A 120 -10.56 -14.07 9.94
C THR A 120 -9.82 -13.99 8.60
N LEU A 121 -10.12 -13.00 7.76
CA LEU A 121 -9.41 -12.79 6.49
C LEU A 121 -7.92 -12.61 6.73
N PHE A 122 -7.54 -11.70 7.62
CA PHE A 122 -6.12 -11.44 7.91
C PHE A 122 -5.41 -12.65 8.53
N GLY A 123 -6.09 -13.41 9.42
CA GLY A 123 -5.56 -14.66 9.95
C GLY A 123 -5.34 -15.72 8.86
N ARG A 124 -6.21 -15.79 7.84
CA ARG A 124 -6.00 -16.66 6.67
C ARG A 124 -4.83 -16.21 5.81
N LEU A 125 -4.70 -14.90 5.55
CA LEU A 125 -3.56 -14.34 4.81
C LEU A 125 -2.24 -14.68 5.54
N ALA A 126 -2.18 -14.48 6.86
CA ALA A 126 -1.03 -14.85 7.67
C ALA A 126 -0.73 -16.36 7.60
N GLY A 127 -1.75 -17.21 7.79
CA GLY A 127 -1.59 -18.66 7.70
C GLY A 127 -1.02 -19.11 6.35
N MET A 128 -1.42 -18.48 5.25
CA MET A 128 -0.93 -18.81 3.91
C MET A 128 0.54 -18.41 3.71
N VAL A 129 1.00 -17.32 4.32
CA VAL A 129 2.44 -17.00 4.40
C VAL A 129 3.20 -18.12 5.14
N GLY A 130 2.60 -18.74 6.14
CA GLY A 130 3.12 -19.91 6.84
C GLY A 130 2.98 -21.25 6.09
N GLY A 131 2.44 -21.24 4.86
CA GLY A 131 2.27 -22.44 4.05
C GLY A 131 0.92 -23.14 4.19
N ALA A 132 -0.03 -22.54 4.93
CA ALA A 132 -1.40 -23.08 4.98
C ALA A 132 -2.09 -22.95 3.60
N ARG A 133 -2.95 -23.93 3.29
CA ARG A 133 -3.80 -23.86 2.08
C ARG A 133 -5.03 -23.01 2.37
N PRO A 134 -5.52 -22.24 1.38
CA PRO A 134 -6.77 -21.52 1.54
C PRO A 134 -7.91 -22.51 1.79
N GLU A 135 -8.68 -22.27 2.85
CA GLU A 135 -9.91 -23.01 3.07
C GLU A 135 -10.99 -22.52 2.10
N ALA A 136 -11.74 -23.46 1.54
CA ALA A 136 -12.90 -23.14 0.72
C ALA A 136 -13.98 -22.47 1.59
N GLY A 137 -14.52 -21.35 1.15
CA GLY A 137 -15.61 -20.65 1.82
C GLY A 137 -15.38 -19.15 1.97
N GLY A 138 -16.46 -18.42 2.12
CA GLY A 138 -16.50 -16.96 2.15
C GLY A 138 -17.25 -16.38 0.95
N SER A 139 -17.36 -15.04 0.89
CA SER A 139 -17.91 -14.37 -0.28
C SER A 139 -16.95 -14.47 -1.47
N LYS A 140 -17.47 -14.16 -2.67
CA LYS A 140 -16.65 -14.17 -3.88
C LYS A 140 -15.44 -13.24 -3.78
N PRO A 141 -15.55 -11.97 -3.31
CA PRO A 141 -14.37 -11.12 -3.15
C PRO A 141 -13.31 -11.68 -2.20
N MET A 142 -13.71 -12.27 -1.07
CA MET A 142 -12.76 -12.92 -0.16
C MET A 142 -12.05 -14.08 -0.84
N SER A 143 -12.79 -14.95 -1.53
CA SER A 143 -12.20 -16.08 -2.25
C SER A 143 -11.19 -15.63 -3.26
N GLU A 144 -11.48 -14.56 -4.00
CA GLU A 144 -10.55 -14.01 -5.01
C GLU A 144 -9.34 -13.34 -4.37
N ALA A 145 -9.50 -12.62 -3.27
CA ALA A 145 -8.38 -12.06 -2.51
C ALA A 145 -7.45 -13.18 -2.01
N LEU A 146 -8.01 -14.26 -1.47
CA LEU A 146 -7.22 -15.41 -1.01
C LEU A 146 -6.52 -16.14 -2.16
N HIS A 147 -7.15 -16.26 -3.34
CA HIS A 147 -6.51 -16.86 -4.51
C HIS A 147 -5.34 -16.00 -5.03
N ALA A 148 -5.54 -14.67 -5.14
CA ALA A 148 -4.47 -13.76 -5.51
C ALA A 148 -3.31 -13.81 -4.52
N TRP A 149 -3.64 -13.83 -3.22
CA TRP A 149 -2.66 -13.94 -2.15
C TRP A 149 -1.88 -15.26 -2.21
N GLN A 150 -2.55 -16.38 -2.49
CA GLN A 150 -1.89 -17.68 -2.66
C GLN A 150 -0.88 -17.66 -3.80
N ALA A 151 -1.28 -17.11 -4.94
CA ALA A 151 -0.39 -17.00 -6.09
C ALA A 151 0.82 -16.12 -5.77
N TRP A 152 0.62 -15.03 -5.02
CA TRP A 152 1.71 -14.18 -4.55
C TRP A 152 2.60 -14.91 -3.53
N CYS A 153 2.05 -15.60 -2.53
CA CYS A 153 2.83 -16.38 -1.57
C CYS A 153 3.73 -17.42 -2.23
N ALA A 154 3.25 -18.08 -3.28
CA ALA A 154 4.07 -19.05 -4.01
C ALA A 154 5.35 -18.39 -4.58
N ARG A 155 5.23 -17.19 -5.15
CA ARG A 155 6.39 -16.42 -5.65
C ARG A 155 7.24 -15.84 -4.51
N PHE A 156 6.60 -15.39 -3.44
CA PHE A 156 7.30 -14.88 -2.25
C PHE A 156 8.25 -15.93 -1.67
N HIS A 157 7.83 -17.20 -1.60
CA HIS A 157 8.65 -18.28 -1.08
C HIS A 157 9.86 -18.67 -1.94
N ASP A 158 9.90 -18.23 -3.20
CA ASP A 158 11.08 -18.39 -4.06
C ASP A 158 12.24 -17.44 -3.69
N TYR A 159 11.96 -16.40 -2.90
CA TYR A 159 12.99 -15.47 -2.45
C TYR A 159 13.75 -15.98 -1.23
N ALA A 160 15.08 -15.81 -1.23
CA ALA A 160 15.93 -16.28 -0.15
C ALA A 160 15.59 -15.68 1.24
N GLY A 161 15.04 -14.48 1.27
CA GLY A 161 14.62 -13.80 2.49
C GLY A 161 13.28 -14.28 3.05
N ALA A 162 12.48 -15.01 2.27
CA ALA A 162 11.12 -15.38 2.66
C ALA A 162 11.07 -16.18 3.96
N ALA A 163 11.89 -17.22 4.08
CA ALA A 163 11.90 -18.07 5.28
C ALA A 163 12.26 -17.30 6.56
N VAL A 164 13.08 -16.26 6.44
CA VAL A 164 13.53 -15.44 7.59
C VAL A 164 12.44 -14.43 7.99
N TYR A 165 11.76 -13.81 7.03
CA TYR A 165 10.81 -12.73 7.32
C TYR A 165 9.35 -13.18 7.37
N ALA A 166 9.01 -14.39 6.92
CA ALA A 166 7.65 -14.92 7.00
C ALA A 166 7.03 -14.86 8.41
N PRO A 167 7.72 -15.23 9.50
CA PRO A 167 7.13 -15.12 10.84
C PRO A 167 6.72 -13.70 11.21
N SER A 168 7.58 -12.71 10.95
CA SER A 168 7.24 -11.31 11.20
C SER A 168 6.16 -10.78 10.27
N LEU A 169 6.12 -11.24 9.01
CA LEU A 169 5.07 -10.89 8.06
C LEU A 169 3.71 -11.42 8.52
N MET A 170 3.66 -12.65 9.04
CA MET A 170 2.45 -13.24 9.63
C MET A 170 1.97 -12.41 10.82
N GLU A 171 2.85 -12.09 11.75
CA GLU A 171 2.55 -11.27 12.94
C GLU A 171 1.97 -9.90 12.53
N HIS A 172 2.59 -9.21 11.58
CA HIS A 172 2.11 -7.88 11.14
C HIS A 172 0.79 -7.95 10.37
N LEU A 173 0.50 -9.03 9.66
CA LEU A 173 -0.83 -9.25 9.07
C LEU A 173 -1.90 -9.42 10.16
N GLU A 174 -1.63 -10.19 11.19
CA GLU A 174 -2.56 -10.37 12.33
C GLU A 174 -2.80 -9.06 13.09
N LEU A 175 -1.73 -8.29 13.34
CA LEU A 175 -1.82 -6.96 13.95
C LEU A 175 -2.64 -6.00 13.10
N ALA A 176 -2.43 -5.99 11.79
CA ALA A 176 -3.20 -5.16 10.86
C ALA A 176 -4.68 -5.55 10.84
N GLY A 177 -4.99 -6.84 10.80
CA GLY A 177 -6.36 -7.34 10.87
C GLY A 177 -7.09 -6.92 12.15
N ALA A 178 -6.40 -7.03 13.30
CA ALA A 178 -6.94 -6.56 14.57
C ALA A 178 -7.15 -5.03 14.61
N ALA A 179 -6.24 -4.28 13.99
CA ALA A 179 -6.34 -2.83 13.90
C ALA A 179 -7.49 -2.38 12.98
N MET A 180 -7.67 -3.03 11.83
CA MET A 180 -8.78 -2.76 10.90
C MET A 180 -10.14 -3.13 11.52
N ALA A 181 -10.23 -4.27 12.21
CA ALA A 181 -11.44 -4.63 12.95
C ALA A 181 -11.81 -3.57 13.99
N ARG A 182 -10.82 -2.96 14.65
CA ARG A 182 -11.03 -1.88 15.60
C ARG A 182 -11.51 -0.57 14.91
N GLU A 183 -10.96 -0.21 13.76
CA GLU A 183 -11.46 0.96 12.99
C GLU A 183 -12.92 0.78 12.59
N ARG A 184 -13.31 -0.43 12.23
CA ARG A 184 -14.72 -0.74 11.94
C ARG A 184 -15.62 -0.57 13.17
N LEU A 185 -15.19 -1.01 14.36
CA LEU A 185 -15.95 -0.79 15.62
C LEU A 185 -16.16 0.70 15.88
N TRP A 186 -15.16 1.54 15.62
CA TRP A 186 -15.30 2.99 15.74
C TRP A 186 -16.25 3.56 14.68
N ALA A 187 -16.15 3.12 13.44
CA ALA A 187 -17.00 3.58 12.35
C ALA A 187 -18.47 3.18 12.52
N THR A 188 -18.73 1.97 13.02
CA THR A 188 -20.09 1.43 13.25
C THR A 188 -20.72 1.84 14.57
N GLY A 189 -19.97 2.53 15.44
CA GLY A 189 -20.43 2.92 16.77
C GLY A 189 -20.40 1.79 17.81
N GLY A 190 -19.74 0.66 17.52
CA GLY A 190 -19.51 -0.43 18.47
C GLY A 190 -18.56 -0.02 19.60
N GLU A 191 -17.65 0.91 19.34
CA GLU A 191 -16.85 1.62 20.34
C GLU A 191 -16.92 3.14 20.09
N PRO A 192 -16.74 3.98 21.14
CA PRO A 192 -16.58 5.42 20.95
C PRO A 192 -15.37 5.74 20.06
N TRP A 193 -15.44 6.83 19.33
CA TRP A 193 -14.28 7.34 18.58
C TRP A 193 -13.08 7.52 19.50
N PRO A 194 -11.88 7.16 19.04
CA PRO A 194 -10.67 7.17 19.84
C PRO A 194 -10.16 8.60 20.11
N SER A 195 -9.21 8.73 21.04
CA SER A 195 -8.34 9.92 21.07
C SER A 195 -7.46 9.96 19.82
N TYR A 196 -6.92 11.14 19.53
CA TYR A 196 -5.99 11.33 18.39
C TYR A 196 -4.80 10.36 18.45
N GLU A 197 -4.18 10.23 19.62
CA GLU A 197 -3.02 9.35 19.82
C GLU A 197 -3.39 7.88 19.59
N ARG A 198 -4.51 7.43 20.17
CA ARG A 198 -5.00 6.05 19.99
C ARG A 198 -5.33 5.76 18.52
N TYR A 199 -5.86 6.73 17.81
CA TYR A 199 -6.14 6.62 16.40
C TYR A 199 -4.85 6.47 15.57
N VAL A 200 -3.87 7.34 15.80
CA VAL A 200 -2.58 7.31 15.10
C VAL A 200 -1.86 5.99 15.36
N ASP A 201 -1.81 5.54 16.64
CA ASP A 201 -1.22 4.25 17.00
C ASP A 201 -1.86 3.06 16.28
N ASN A 202 -3.18 3.09 16.06
CA ASN A 202 -3.89 2.07 15.32
C ASN A 202 -3.66 2.21 13.80
N GLY A 203 -3.75 3.42 13.29
CA GLY A 203 -3.68 3.74 11.86
C GLY A 203 -2.33 3.40 11.21
N ARG A 204 -1.22 3.44 11.97
CA ARG A 204 0.08 3.00 11.46
C ARG A 204 0.12 1.50 11.10
N LEU A 205 -0.79 0.69 11.69
CA LEU A 205 -0.91 -0.73 11.35
C LEU A 205 -1.85 -0.94 10.15
N THR A 206 -2.94 -0.18 10.07
CA THR A 206 -3.94 -0.33 9.01
C THR A 206 -3.47 0.17 7.66
N ILE A 207 -2.46 1.05 7.59
CA ILE A 207 -1.83 1.46 6.33
C ILE A 207 -0.99 0.34 5.67
N LEU A 208 -0.83 -0.82 6.33
CA LEU A 208 -0.14 -2.02 5.85
C LEU A 208 1.33 -1.82 5.43
N TYR A 209 1.94 -0.72 5.85
CA TYR A 209 3.30 -0.37 5.47
C TYR A 209 4.35 -1.35 6.03
N HIS A 210 4.15 -1.85 7.24
CA HIS A 210 5.02 -2.88 7.84
C HIS A 210 4.97 -4.19 7.04
N THR A 211 3.76 -4.65 6.73
CA THR A 211 3.51 -5.83 5.89
C THR A 211 4.25 -5.72 4.56
N TRP A 212 4.14 -4.56 3.92
CA TRP A 212 4.81 -4.29 2.66
C TRP A 212 6.34 -4.30 2.80
N TRP A 213 6.91 -3.69 3.86
CA TRP A 213 8.35 -3.63 4.06
C TRP A 213 8.98 -4.96 4.43
N LEU A 214 8.27 -5.84 5.15
CA LEU A 214 8.72 -7.20 5.40
C LEU A 214 8.83 -8.02 4.11
N ALA A 215 7.85 -7.88 3.22
CA ALA A 215 7.92 -8.46 1.89
C ALA A 215 9.06 -7.84 1.06
N ALA A 216 9.20 -6.52 1.09
CA ALA A 216 10.27 -5.81 0.37
C ALA A 216 11.67 -6.23 0.85
N LEU A 217 11.85 -6.47 2.14
CA LEU A 217 13.09 -7.04 2.69
C LEU A 217 13.39 -8.43 2.11
N ALA A 218 12.38 -9.28 2.04
CA ALA A 218 12.56 -10.63 1.48
C ALA A 218 12.90 -10.59 0.00
N ILE A 219 12.27 -9.68 -0.76
CA ILE A 219 12.33 -9.61 -2.22
C ILE A 219 13.53 -8.80 -2.71
N CYS A 220 13.80 -7.64 -2.09
CA CYS A 220 14.79 -6.65 -2.55
C CYS A 220 15.92 -6.43 -1.55
N GLY A 221 15.84 -6.97 -0.35
CA GLY A 221 16.86 -6.78 0.70
C GLY A 221 18.13 -7.59 0.45
N PRO A 222 19.20 -7.29 1.22
CA PRO A 222 20.38 -8.12 1.23
C PRO A 222 20.04 -9.50 1.81
N ALA A 223 20.79 -10.53 1.38
CA ALA A 223 20.60 -11.89 1.89
C ALA A 223 20.69 -11.91 3.43
N PRO A 224 19.62 -12.30 4.13
CA PRO A 224 19.59 -12.25 5.58
C PRO A 224 20.25 -13.49 6.19
N ALA A 225 20.99 -13.29 7.27
CA ALA A 225 21.40 -14.40 8.16
C ALA A 225 20.29 -14.72 9.18
N ASP A 226 19.57 -13.68 9.62
CA ASP A 226 18.47 -13.73 10.59
C ASP A 226 17.54 -12.51 10.40
N ALA A 227 16.57 -12.34 11.30
CA ALA A 227 15.63 -11.20 11.26
C ALA A 227 16.24 -9.85 11.71
N GLY A 228 17.54 -9.76 11.94
CA GLY A 228 18.22 -8.56 12.45
C GLY A 228 18.04 -7.33 11.55
N HIS A 229 17.94 -7.53 10.23
CA HIS A 229 17.66 -6.43 9.31
C HIS A 229 16.27 -5.82 9.55
N TRP A 230 15.26 -6.66 9.80
CA TRP A 230 13.93 -6.16 10.17
C TRP A 230 13.97 -5.38 11.49
N HIS A 231 14.55 -5.94 12.51
CA HIS A 231 14.68 -5.25 13.81
C HIS A 231 15.37 -3.89 13.68
N SER A 232 16.31 -3.78 12.75
CA SER A 232 17.02 -2.52 12.51
C SER A 232 16.16 -1.47 11.82
N ILE A 233 15.34 -1.86 10.81
CA ILE A 233 14.51 -0.90 10.03
C ILE A 233 13.13 -0.66 10.61
N ALA A 234 12.61 -1.56 11.45
CA ALA A 234 11.26 -1.47 12.01
C ALA A 234 10.96 -0.12 12.69
N PRO A 235 11.87 0.48 13.48
CA PRO A 235 11.60 1.80 14.07
C PRO A 235 11.39 2.92 13.03
N ALA A 236 12.13 2.89 11.92
CA ALA A 236 11.92 3.85 10.83
C ALA A 236 10.63 3.52 10.06
N THR A 237 10.33 2.23 9.85
CA THR A 237 9.10 1.79 9.21
C THR A 237 7.85 2.21 10.00
N ASP A 238 7.90 2.14 11.33
CA ASP A 238 6.84 2.66 12.22
C ASP A 238 6.56 4.15 11.98
N ILE A 239 7.63 4.95 11.93
CA ILE A 239 7.50 6.39 11.70
C ILE A 239 6.98 6.68 10.29
N GLY A 240 7.49 5.96 9.30
CA GLY A 240 7.03 6.09 7.91
C GLY A 240 5.56 5.73 7.75
N ALA A 241 5.10 4.66 8.40
CA ALA A 241 3.68 4.26 8.43
C ALA A 241 2.79 5.36 9.01
N GLU A 242 3.21 5.98 10.11
CA GLU A 242 2.51 7.09 10.73
C GLU A 242 2.41 8.30 9.80
N CYS A 243 3.53 8.69 9.15
CA CYS A 243 3.53 9.79 8.19
C CYS A 243 2.58 9.53 7.01
N LEU A 244 2.57 8.30 6.48
CA LEU A 244 1.71 7.94 5.35
C LEU A 244 0.23 7.89 5.75
N ARG A 245 -0.10 7.37 6.94
CA ARG A 245 -1.47 7.38 7.45
C ARG A 245 -1.99 8.80 7.58
N LEU A 246 -1.24 9.67 8.24
CA LEU A 246 -1.63 11.06 8.44
C LEU A 246 -1.74 11.85 7.11
N ALA A 247 -0.86 11.59 6.14
CA ALA A 247 -0.95 12.20 4.82
C ALA A 247 -2.22 11.74 4.07
N ASN A 248 -2.56 10.46 4.15
CA ASN A 248 -3.79 9.92 3.61
C ASN A 248 -5.02 10.58 4.26
N ASP A 249 -5.04 10.70 5.58
CA ASP A 249 -6.13 11.31 6.34
C ASP A 249 -6.40 12.77 5.94
N VAL A 250 -5.35 13.58 5.76
CA VAL A 250 -5.50 14.97 5.29
C VAL A 250 -6.18 15.02 3.92
N ARG A 251 -5.98 14.00 3.08
CA ARG A 251 -6.59 13.95 1.75
C ARG A 251 -8.03 13.43 1.78
N THR A 252 -8.33 12.48 2.65
CA THR A 252 -9.57 11.72 2.59
C THR A 252 -10.65 12.18 3.58
N PHE A 253 -10.35 13.14 4.47
CA PHE A 253 -11.23 13.51 5.58
C PHE A 253 -12.65 13.94 5.15
N GLU A 254 -12.83 14.60 4.00
CA GLU A 254 -14.17 15.00 3.53
C GLU A 254 -15.01 13.79 3.12
N ARG A 255 -14.40 12.82 2.42
CA ARG A 255 -15.05 11.56 2.07
C ARG A 255 -15.38 10.77 3.33
N GLU A 256 -14.42 10.59 4.23
CA GLU A 256 -14.57 9.81 5.46
C GLU A 256 -15.55 10.47 6.44
N ARG A 257 -15.69 11.80 6.40
CA ARG A 257 -16.78 12.52 7.10
C ARG A 257 -18.15 12.05 6.62
N SER A 258 -18.34 11.93 5.30
CA SER A 258 -19.60 11.46 4.73
C SER A 258 -19.88 9.99 5.02
N GLU A 259 -18.83 9.20 5.23
CA GLU A 259 -18.88 7.77 5.58
C GLU A 259 -18.95 7.53 7.09
N ASN A 260 -18.89 8.60 7.92
CA ASN A 260 -18.79 8.54 9.39
C ASN A 260 -17.61 7.68 9.89
N LYS A 261 -16.50 7.69 9.14
CA LYS A 261 -15.27 7.00 9.53
C LYS A 261 -14.36 7.89 10.37
N PRO A 262 -13.68 7.35 11.40
CA PRO A 262 -12.65 8.08 12.11
C PRO A 262 -11.50 8.46 11.18
N ASN A 263 -11.01 9.69 11.35
CA ASN A 263 -9.90 10.28 10.63
C ASN A 263 -9.21 11.28 11.55
N SER A 264 -7.91 11.45 11.45
CA SER A 264 -7.13 12.31 12.35
C SER A 264 -7.63 13.76 12.37
N VAL A 265 -8.01 14.31 11.21
CA VAL A 265 -8.60 15.67 11.10
C VAL A 265 -9.96 15.71 11.80
N LEU A 266 -10.84 14.74 11.53
CA LEU A 266 -12.20 14.69 12.10
C LEU A 266 -12.20 14.47 13.62
N ILE A 267 -11.23 13.72 14.14
CA ILE A 267 -11.06 13.54 15.59
C ILE A 267 -10.67 14.87 16.26
N LEU A 268 -9.79 15.64 15.66
CA LEU A 268 -9.39 16.97 16.17
C LEU A 268 -10.54 17.98 16.06
N GLU A 269 -11.35 17.94 15.02
CA GLU A 269 -12.58 18.74 14.93
C GLU A 269 -13.56 18.42 16.05
N ARG A 270 -13.78 17.13 16.34
CA ARG A 270 -14.62 16.71 17.49
C ARG A 270 -14.06 17.16 18.84
N ALA A 271 -12.73 17.35 18.92
CA ALA A 271 -12.08 17.93 20.09
C ALA A 271 -12.18 19.47 20.15
N GLY A 272 -12.83 20.11 19.17
CA GLY A 272 -13.14 21.55 19.17
C GLY A 272 -12.25 22.42 18.28
N LEU A 273 -11.39 21.84 17.43
CA LEU A 273 -10.62 22.62 16.45
C LEU A 273 -11.48 22.94 15.22
N SER A 274 -11.17 24.05 14.52
CA SER A 274 -11.67 24.23 13.16
C SER A 274 -10.99 23.26 12.20
N THR A 275 -11.58 23.03 11.02
CA THR A 275 -11.00 22.16 9.99
C THR A 275 -9.58 22.60 9.62
N GLU A 276 -9.37 23.90 9.42
CA GLU A 276 -8.07 24.47 9.09
C GLU A 276 -7.04 24.20 10.21
N ALA A 277 -7.42 24.47 11.48
CA ALA A 277 -6.55 24.24 12.62
C ALA A 277 -6.25 22.73 12.81
N ALA A 278 -7.20 21.85 12.51
CA ALA A 278 -7.01 20.41 12.56
C ALA A 278 -6.00 19.95 11.47
N ILE A 279 -6.16 20.43 10.22
CA ILE A 279 -5.23 20.15 9.12
C ILE A 279 -3.82 20.69 9.44
N GLU A 280 -3.70 21.91 9.95
CA GLU A 280 -2.43 22.48 10.39
C GLU A 280 -1.76 21.62 11.47
N ARG A 281 -2.53 21.16 12.44
CA ARG A 281 -2.04 20.30 13.54
C ARG A 281 -1.52 18.96 13.01
N VAL A 282 -2.27 18.30 12.11
CA VAL A 282 -1.85 17.04 11.47
C VAL A 282 -0.61 17.26 10.61
N SER A 283 -0.57 18.33 9.82
CA SER A 283 0.59 18.68 8.96
C SER A 283 1.84 18.97 9.79
N ALA A 284 1.72 19.66 10.91
CA ALA A 284 2.83 19.91 11.84
C ALA A 284 3.32 18.58 12.45
N HIS A 285 2.41 17.65 12.77
CA HIS A 285 2.77 16.31 13.25
C HIS A 285 3.57 15.55 12.19
N ILE A 286 3.10 15.51 10.94
CA ILE A 286 3.82 14.88 9.83
C ILE A 286 5.24 15.46 9.69
N ALA A 287 5.39 16.78 9.77
CA ALA A 287 6.71 17.43 9.65
C ALA A 287 7.68 16.99 10.75
N VAL A 288 7.22 16.90 12.00
CA VAL A 288 8.02 16.41 13.13
C VAL A 288 8.41 14.95 12.93
N ARG A 289 7.46 14.11 12.49
CA ARG A 289 7.71 12.67 12.27
C ARG A 289 8.64 12.44 11.09
N ASN A 290 8.53 13.21 9.99
CA ASN A 290 9.47 13.14 8.87
C ASN A 290 10.93 13.44 9.31
N ALA A 291 11.14 14.44 10.15
CA ALA A 291 12.47 14.71 10.70
C ALA A 291 13.00 13.54 11.56
N ALA A 292 12.14 12.93 12.38
CA ALA A 292 12.47 11.74 13.17
C ALA A 292 12.75 10.51 12.28
N PHE A 293 12.00 10.36 11.20
CA PHE A 293 12.18 9.31 10.18
C PHE A 293 13.56 9.40 9.52
N ASP A 294 13.94 10.57 9.03
CA ASP A 294 15.25 10.78 8.43
C ASP A 294 16.39 10.52 9.43
N ALA A 295 16.22 10.95 10.68
CA ALA A 295 17.19 10.67 11.74
C ALA A 295 17.28 9.17 12.05
N ALA A 296 16.18 8.43 12.01
CA ALA A 296 16.18 6.98 12.20
C ALA A 296 16.92 6.26 11.06
N LEU A 297 16.64 6.64 9.80
CA LEU A 297 17.29 6.07 8.63
C LEU A 297 18.79 6.36 8.57
N THR A 298 19.22 7.52 9.05
CA THR A 298 20.64 7.90 9.08
C THR A 298 21.46 7.04 10.05
N ARG A 299 20.81 6.46 11.05
CA ARG A 299 21.47 5.58 12.04
C ARG A 299 21.57 4.11 11.60
N LEU A 300 20.99 3.76 10.47
CA LEU A 300 21.03 2.37 10.00
C LEU A 300 22.43 1.94 9.59
N PRO A 301 22.79 0.67 9.78
CA PRO A 301 24.05 0.12 9.29
C PRO A 301 24.22 0.29 7.78
N VAL A 302 25.47 0.49 7.33
CA VAL A 302 25.80 0.73 5.91
C VAL A 302 25.26 -0.37 4.98
N VAL A 303 25.24 -1.62 5.42
CA VAL A 303 24.67 -2.75 4.65
C VAL A 303 23.17 -2.55 4.34
N LEU A 304 22.47 -1.76 5.15
CA LEU A 304 21.05 -1.42 4.97
C LEU A 304 20.83 -0.07 4.25
N ALA A 305 21.88 0.61 3.79
CA ALA A 305 21.76 1.89 3.09
C ALA A 305 20.82 1.84 1.88
N PRO A 306 20.78 0.77 1.04
CA PRO A 306 19.80 0.67 -0.04
C PRO A 306 18.36 0.61 0.45
N LEU A 307 18.10 -0.01 1.60
CA LEU A 307 16.77 -0.06 2.21
C LEU A 307 16.39 1.28 2.85
N ALA A 308 17.34 1.96 3.50
CA ALA A 308 17.15 3.31 4.01
C ALA A 308 16.75 4.28 2.89
N GLU A 309 17.44 4.22 1.76
CA GLU A 309 17.10 5.00 0.58
C GLU A 309 15.74 4.60 0.00
N GLY A 310 15.43 3.31 -0.07
CA GLY A 310 14.13 2.81 -0.45
C GLY A 310 13.01 3.36 0.44
N GLN A 311 13.21 3.40 1.77
CA GLN A 311 12.22 3.97 2.70
C GLN A 311 12.03 5.48 2.46
N ARG A 312 13.09 6.26 2.26
CA ARG A 312 12.97 7.69 1.90
C ARG A 312 12.16 7.88 0.63
N ARG A 313 12.49 7.12 -0.42
CA ARG A 313 11.78 7.16 -1.71
C ARG A 313 10.30 6.78 -1.55
N SER A 314 10.02 5.72 -0.80
CA SER A 314 8.66 5.25 -0.56
C SER A 314 7.81 6.29 0.18
N VAL A 315 8.31 6.85 1.27
CA VAL A 315 7.58 7.89 2.03
C VAL A 315 7.43 9.17 1.20
N SER A 316 8.47 9.59 0.48
CA SER A 316 8.41 10.77 -0.39
C SER A 316 7.39 10.60 -1.52
N PHE A 317 7.43 9.46 -2.22
CA PHE A 317 6.53 9.19 -3.33
C PHE A 317 5.08 9.00 -2.86
N ASN A 318 4.83 8.10 -1.91
CA ASN A 318 3.47 7.79 -1.46
C ASN A 318 2.87 8.94 -0.65
N GLY A 319 3.65 9.60 0.21
CA GLY A 319 3.20 10.80 0.94
C GLY A 319 2.86 11.94 0.00
N GLY A 320 3.70 12.22 -1.00
CA GLY A 320 3.42 13.21 -2.04
C GLY A 320 2.19 12.85 -2.88
N TRP A 321 2.01 11.56 -3.18
CA TRP A 321 0.83 11.07 -3.88
C TRP A 321 -0.44 11.30 -3.06
N TYR A 322 -0.47 10.86 -1.80
CA TYR A 322 -1.63 11.04 -0.92
C TYR A 322 -1.98 12.51 -0.71
N MET A 323 -0.99 13.38 -0.54
CA MET A 323 -1.25 14.83 -0.41
C MET A 323 -1.82 15.47 -1.68
N ALA A 324 -1.51 14.93 -2.86
CA ALA A 324 -1.94 15.49 -4.15
C ALA A 324 -3.21 14.83 -4.71
N ARG A 325 -3.45 13.54 -4.44
CA ARG A 325 -4.45 12.72 -5.14
C ARG A 325 -5.08 11.66 -4.26
N ASP A 326 -6.35 11.37 -4.52
CA ASP A 326 -7.01 10.16 -4.03
C ASP A 326 -6.65 8.98 -4.95
N THR A 327 -6.18 7.87 -4.36
CA THR A 327 -5.83 6.64 -5.10
C THR A 327 -7.05 6.00 -5.78
N HIS A 328 -8.28 6.32 -5.36
CA HIS A 328 -9.51 5.84 -5.98
C HIS A 328 -9.91 6.62 -7.23
N ALA A 329 -9.48 7.87 -7.34
CA ALA A 329 -9.90 8.78 -8.41
C ALA A 329 -8.90 8.84 -9.59
N TYR A 330 -7.74 8.21 -9.48
CA TYR A 330 -6.69 8.31 -10.48
C TYR A 330 -6.62 7.06 -11.36
N THR A 331 -7.06 7.20 -12.60
CA THR A 331 -7.11 6.11 -13.57
C THR A 331 -5.82 6.00 -14.39
N VAL A 332 -5.64 4.87 -15.10
CA VAL A 332 -4.56 4.73 -16.09
C VAL A 332 -4.69 5.79 -17.20
N GLN A 333 -5.91 6.18 -17.54
CA GLN A 333 -6.15 7.26 -18.51
C GLN A 333 -5.69 8.61 -17.96
N ASP A 334 -5.84 8.87 -16.65
CA ASP A 334 -5.30 10.06 -16.02
C ASP A 334 -3.77 10.04 -15.99
N LEU A 335 -3.18 8.91 -15.67
CA LEU A 335 -1.73 8.70 -15.78
C LEU A 335 -1.24 8.95 -17.21
N ALA A 336 -1.95 8.41 -18.20
CA ALA A 336 -1.66 8.63 -19.61
C ALA A 336 -1.75 10.11 -20.01
N ARG A 337 -2.83 10.78 -19.59
CA ARG A 337 -3.06 12.22 -19.87
C ARG A 337 -1.98 13.09 -19.22
N ASP A 338 -1.62 12.80 -17.99
CA ASP A 338 -0.57 13.55 -17.30
C ASP A 338 0.79 13.35 -17.96
N MET A 339 1.06 12.16 -18.48
CA MET A 339 2.25 11.88 -19.26
C MET A 339 2.28 12.70 -20.57
N ASP A 340 1.14 12.86 -21.27
CA ASP A 340 1.03 13.71 -22.47
C ASP A 340 1.24 15.21 -22.15
N THR A 341 0.70 15.67 -21.03
CA THR A 341 0.76 17.09 -20.64
C THR A 341 2.19 17.56 -20.37
N HIS A 342 3.10 16.63 -20.05
CA HIS A 342 4.50 16.92 -19.71
C HIS A 342 5.50 16.47 -20.77
N ALA A 343 5.02 16.03 -21.95
CA ALA A 343 5.84 15.68 -23.08
C ALA A 343 6.35 16.89 -23.89
N GLY A 344 5.90 18.11 -23.57
CA GLY A 344 6.26 19.36 -24.22
C GLY A 344 7.44 20.06 -23.57
#